data_6d3f287a97b1dc9acfdcb05299a8c13d
#
_entry.id   6d3f287a97b1dc9acfdcb05299a8c13d
#
_cell.length_a   1.000
_cell.length_b   1.000
_cell.length_c   1.000
_cell.angle_alpha   90.00
_cell.angle_beta   90.00
_cell.angle_gamma   90.00
#
_symmetry.space_group_name_H-M   'P 1'
#
loop_
_entity.id
_entity.type
_entity.pdbx_description
1 polymer ?
#
loop_
_entity_poly.entity_id
_entity_poly.type
_entity_poly.pdbx_seq_one_letter_code
_entity_poly.pdbx_strand_id
1 'polypeptide(L)'
;SDWSREDVSTLKGVGPRLREKLQRLGIHNKRQMLFHLPLRYEDRTRLTALGSIQNGQRLLFQAEVLQSAVSFRRGGRSRRVLIVKLSDGTGFITLRFFHFSSAQQHRLEKGAWVRAFGEARMVMGGLEMIHPEYEIIDPQAPPGLDHYLTPVYPSTDGLHQLSLRKIMQQLIDQLRQQGLPETMPQTWLEQHGFPSVTDALITLHNPRDQQDVQLIQNRRHPAQNRFIVEELTAHRISLLQRRQQIRQRRSPQIEVAQDLQDRLLSMLEFDLTEELQEGLALEGWEFLAA
;
A
#
# COMPACT_ATOMS: atom_id res chain seq x y z
N SER A 1 -17.13 -21.80 3.83
CA SER A 1 -15.67 -21.52 3.98
C SER A 1 -15.39 -20.07 3.63
N ASP A 2 -14.55 -19.42 4.41
CA ASP A 2 -14.14 -18.03 4.18
C ASP A 2 -13.22 -17.99 2.95
N TRP A 3 -13.75 -17.54 1.81
CA TRP A 3 -13.06 -17.45 0.53
C TRP A 3 -11.76 -16.62 0.61
N SER A 4 -11.73 -15.66 1.54
CA SER A 4 -10.57 -14.78 1.69
C SER A 4 -9.33 -15.48 2.25
N ARG A 5 -9.49 -16.65 2.86
CA ARG A 5 -8.39 -17.47 3.39
C ARG A 5 -7.76 -18.41 2.37
N GLU A 6 -8.36 -18.54 1.19
CA GLU A 6 -7.79 -19.34 0.11
C GLU A 6 -6.42 -18.80 -0.32
N ASP A 7 -5.53 -19.70 -0.75
CA ASP A 7 -4.19 -19.35 -1.27
C ASP A 7 -4.30 -18.44 -2.51
N VAL A 8 -3.40 -17.47 -2.62
CA VAL A 8 -3.37 -16.51 -3.74
C VAL A 8 -3.16 -17.18 -5.10
N SER A 9 -2.63 -18.40 -5.15
CA SER A 9 -2.45 -19.17 -6.39
C SER A 9 -3.76 -19.57 -7.07
N THR A 10 -4.89 -19.48 -6.38
CA THR A 10 -6.22 -19.71 -6.97
C THR A 10 -6.67 -18.56 -7.88
N LEU A 11 -5.99 -17.41 -7.82
CA LEU A 11 -6.29 -16.25 -8.66
C LEU A 11 -5.70 -16.42 -10.06
N LYS A 12 -6.46 -15.99 -11.06
CA LYS A 12 -6.04 -16.07 -12.45
C LYS A 12 -4.76 -15.25 -12.70
N GLY A 13 -3.75 -15.89 -13.27
CA GLY A 13 -2.47 -15.26 -13.57
C GLY A 13 -1.43 -15.36 -12.45
N VAL A 14 -1.74 -15.98 -11.31
CA VAL A 14 -0.80 -16.25 -10.23
C VAL A 14 -0.17 -17.62 -10.40
N GLY A 15 0.89 -17.67 -11.22
CA GLY A 15 1.72 -18.87 -11.35
C GLY A 15 2.79 -18.99 -10.23
N PRO A 16 3.56 -20.10 -10.21
CA PRO A 16 4.54 -20.37 -9.14
C PRO A 16 5.55 -19.24 -8.90
N ARG A 17 6.08 -18.63 -9.95
CA ARG A 17 7.03 -17.52 -9.87
C ARG A 17 6.41 -16.25 -9.23
N LEU A 18 5.17 -15.97 -9.56
CA LEU A 18 4.47 -14.80 -9.01
C LEU A 18 4.07 -15.04 -7.56
N ARG A 19 3.61 -16.25 -7.24
CA ARG A 19 3.33 -16.69 -5.87
C ARG A 19 4.56 -16.52 -4.96
N GLU A 20 5.74 -16.99 -5.39
CA GLU A 20 6.99 -16.82 -4.62
C GLU A 20 7.28 -15.34 -4.32
N LYS A 21 7.09 -14.44 -5.29
CA LYS A 21 7.29 -13.01 -5.08
C LYS A 21 6.28 -12.41 -4.10
N LEU A 22 5.01 -12.82 -4.17
CA LEU A 22 4.00 -12.41 -3.20
C LEU A 22 4.33 -12.91 -1.79
N GLN A 23 4.84 -14.14 -1.66
CA GLN A 23 5.28 -14.69 -0.37
C GLN A 23 6.44 -13.90 0.25
N ARG A 24 7.36 -13.34 -0.56
CA ARG A 24 8.42 -12.43 -0.07
C ARG A 24 7.85 -11.14 0.54
N LEU A 25 6.65 -10.74 0.16
CA LEU A 25 5.90 -9.64 0.78
C LEU A 25 5.02 -10.07 1.96
N GLY A 26 5.10 -11.34 2.38
CA GLY A 26 4.26 -11.90 3.43
C GLY A 26 2.83 -12.22 2.97
N ILE A 27 2.58 -12.27 1.66
CA ILE A 27 1.25 -12.50 1.09
C ILE A 27 1.11 -13.97 0.68
N HIS A 28 0.33 -14.75 1.44
CA HIS A 28 0.07 -16.17 1.22
C HIS A 28 -1.36 -16.45 0.78
N ASN A 29 -2.32 -15.63 1.20
CA ASN A 29 -3.75 -15.82 0.94
C ASN A 29 -4.40 -14.52 0.43
N LYS A 30 -5.64 -14.67 -0.07
CA LYS A 30 -6.42 -13.57 -0.63
C LYS A 30 -6.68 -12.44 0.38
N ARG A 31 -6.90 -12.78 1.66
CA ARG A 31 -7.11 -11.78 2.71
C ARG A 31 -5.88 -10.89 2.90
N GLN A 32 -4.70 -11.50 3.00
CA GLN A 32 -3.44 -10.75 3.12
C GLN A 32 -3.21 -9.86 1.89
N MET A 33 -3.59 -10.33 0.70
CA MET A 33 -3.53 -9.51 -0.50
C MET A 33 -4.50 -8.32 -0.45
N LEU A 34 -5.74 -8.49 0.01
CA LEU A 34 -6.70 -7.40 0.21
C LEU A 34 -6.22 -6.35 1.21
N PHE A 35 -5.48 -6.76 2.25
CA PHE A 35 -4.87 -5.85 3.23
C PHE A 35 -3.51 -5.30 2.80
N HIS A 36 -3.02 -5.66 1.61
CA HIS A 36 -1.85 -5.04 1.01
C HIS A 36 -2.24 -3.70 0.37
N LEU A 37 -2.39 -2.68 1.22
CA LEU A 37 -2.94 -1.37 0.83
C LEU A 37 -1.97 -0.57 -0.05
N PRO A 38 -2.50 0.32 -0.91
CA PRO A 38 -1.68 1.19 -1.74
C PRO A 38 -0.84 2.16 -0.91
N LEU A 39 0.39 2.43 -1.35
CA LEU A 39 1.28 3.46 -0.80
C LEU A 39 0.86 4.87 -1.23
N ARG A 40 0.38 4.99 -2.46
CA ARG A 40 -0.07 6.23 -3.10
C ARG A 40 -0.98 5.94 -4.27
N TYR A 41 -1.57 6.99 -4.83
CA TYR A 41 -2.42 6.91 -6.01
C TYR A 41 -1.88 7.83 -7.11
N GLU A 42 -2.07 7.42 -8.36
CA GLU A 42 -1.66 8.13 -9.55
C GLU A 42 -2.91 8.51 -10.36
N ASP A 43 -2.97 9.78 -10.80
CA ASP A 43 -4.08 10.24 -11.63
C ASP A 43 -3.86 9.81 -13.08
N ARG A 44 -4.64 8.82 -13.52
CA ARG A 44 -4.72 8.33 -14.91
C ARG A 44 -6.13 8.52 -15.49
N THR A 45 -6.92 9.37 -14.84
CA THR A 45 -8.31 9.63 -15.26
C THR A 45 -8.40 10.64 -16.40
N ARG A 46 -7.31 11.32 -16.72
CA ARG A 46 -7.25 12.35 -17.76
C ARG A 46 -5.95 12.29 -18.57
N LEU A 47 -6.08 12.63 -19.84
CA LEU A 47 -4.95 12.81 -20.74
C LEU A 47 -4.38 14.22 -20.59
N THR A 48 -3.06 14.33 -20.65
CA THR A 48 -2.34 15.61 -20.65
C THR A 48 -1.73 15.81 -22.03
N ALA A 49 -1.97 16.99 -22.62
CA ALA A 49 -1.35 17.38 -23.88
C ALA A 49 0.17 17.59 -23.69
N LEU A 50 0.98 17.08 -24.63
CA LEU A 50 2.45 17.13 -24.54
C LEU A 50 2.99 18.57 -24.46
N GLY A 51 2.31 19.53 -25.12
CA GLY A 51 2.68 20.95 -25.08
C GLY A 51 2.45 21.64 -23.72
N SER A 52 1.71 21.02 -22.79
CA SER A 52 1.42 21.59 -21.47
C SER A 52 2.18 20.93 -20.32
N ILE A 53 3.06 19.96 -20.63
CA ILE A 53 3.77 19.18 -19.61
C ILE A 53 4.83 20.01 -18.90
N GLN A 54 4.87 19.92 -17.58
CA GLN A 54 5.90 20.51 -16.74
C GLN A 54 6.97 19.48 -16.34
N ASN A 55 8.18 19.96 -16.10
CA ASN A 55 9.29 19.13 -15.65
C ASN A 55 8.98 18.43 -14.31
N GLY A 56 9.23 17.13 -14.24
CA GLY A 56 8.98 16.30 -13.05
C GLY A 56 7.53 15.87 -12.86
N GLN A 57 6.63 16.25 -13.75
CA GLN A 57 5.22 15.85 -13.66
C GLN A 57 5.02 14.38 -14.03
N ARG A 58 4.26 13.64 -13.21
CA ARG A 58 3.76 12.29 -13.55
C ARG A 58 2.40 12.43 -14.21
N LEU A 59 2.25 11.88 -15.41
CA LEU A 59 1.07 12.11 -16.22
C LEU A 59 0.81 10.98 -17.21
N LEU A 60 -0.44 10.95 -17.71
CA LEU A 60 -0.88 10.09 -18.80
C LEU A 60 -1.04 10.93 -20.07
N PHE A 61 -0.49 10.45 -21.17
CA PHE A 61 -0.67 11.06 -22.48
C PHE A 61 -0.92 10.00 -23.56
N GLN A 62 -1.40 10.46 -24.72
CA GLN A 62 -1.51 9.65 -25.94
C GLN A 62 -0.77 10.37 -27.07
N ALA A 63 0.00 9.63 -27.85
CA ALA A 63 0.75 10.22 -28.94
C ALA A 63 1.11 9.17 -30.01
N GLU A 64 1.35 9.64 -31.21
CA GLU A 64 1.82 8.83 -32.34
C GLU A 64 3.36 8.72 -32.31
N VAL A 65 3.88 7.54 -32.60
CA VAL A 65 5.31 7.28 -32.78
C VAL A 65 5.76 7.86 -34.12
N LEU A 66 6.58 8.92 -34.06
CA LEU A 66 7.17 9.52 -35.24
C LEU A 66 8.47 8.82 -35.67
N GLN A 67 9.25 8.36 -34.71
CA GLN A 67 10.52 7.70 -34.94
C GLN A 67 10.82 6.70 -33.81
N SER A 68 11.34 5.53 -34.20
CA SER A 68 11.85 4.51 -33.27
C SER A 68 13.23 4.07 -33.75
N ALA A 69 14.22 4.10 -32.85
CA ALA A 69 15.60 3.72 -33.20
C ALA A 69 16.30 3.07 -32.00
N VAL A 70 17.17 2.12 -32.30
CA VAL A 70 18.07 1.54 -31.30
C VAL A 70 19.40 2.26 -31.37
N SER A 71 19.81 2.89 -30.28
CA SER A 71 21.10 3.55 -30.13
C SER A 71 22.06 2.67 -29.33
N PHE A 72 23.33 2.73 -29.70
CA PHE A 72 24.42 2.03 -29.01
C PHE A 72 25.25 3.06 -28.25
N ARG A 73 25.30 2.97 -26.92
CA ARG A 73 26.13 3.86 -26.10
C ARG A 73 27.56 3.33 -26.08
N ARG A 74 28.53 4.15 -26.54
CA ARG A 74 29.96 3.85 -26.43
C ARG A 74 30.41 3.96 -24.96
N GLY A 75 30.98 2.85 -24.44
CA GLY A 75 31.57 2.80 -23.09
C GLY A 75 31.36 1.44 -22.43
N GLY A 76 32.40 0.58 -22.40
CA GLY A 76 32.58 -0.69 -21.64
C GLY A 76 31.58 -1.71 -21.98
N ARG A 77 30.57 -2.15 -21.87
CA ARG A 77 29.59 -3.07 -22.39
C ARG A 77 28.61 -2.30 -23.25
N SER A 78 28.56 -2.58 -24.55
CA SER A 78 27.60 -1.98 -25.49
C SER A 78 26.16 -2.15 -24.98
N ARG A 79 25.62 -1.09 -24.33
CA ARG A 79 24.24 -1.09 -23.86
C ARG A 79 23.35 -0.53 -24.97
N ARG A 80 22.47 -1.36 -25.47
CA ARG A 80 21.43 -0.98 -26.43
C ARG A 80 20.37 -0.16 -25.69
N VAL A 81 19.94 0.95 -26.27
CA VAL A 81 18.84 1.78 -25.77
C VAL A 81 17.83 1.96 -26.89
N LEU A 82 16.59 1.61 -26.66
CA LEU A 82 15.50 1.91 -27.57
C LEU A 82 15.02 3.34 -27.28
N ILE A 83 15.07 4.18 -28.28
CA ILE A 83 14.65 5.58 -28.25
C ILE A 83 13.45 5.74 -29.18
N VAL A 84 12.34 6.20 -28.61
CA VAL A 84 11.07 6.36 -29.34
C VAL A 84 10.63 7.82 -29.21
N LYS A 85 10.50 8.53 -30.32
CA LYS A 85 10.00 9.91 -30.37
C LYS A 85 8.53 9.90 -30.73
N LEU A 86 7.73 10.62 -29.95
CA LEU A 86 6.28 10.70 -30.11
C LEU A 86 5.81 12.15 -30.17
N SER A 87 4.66 12.35 -30.81
CA SER A 87 3.94 13.63 -30.83
C SER A 87 2.43 13.41 -30.79
N ASP A 88 1.73 14.31 -30.13
CA ASP A 88 0.27 14.43 -30.13
C ASP A 88 -0.22 15.64 -30.95
N GLY A 89 0.68 16.28 -31.69
CA GLY A 89 0.42 17.53 -32.43
C GLY A 89 0.58 18.81 -31.59
N THR A 90 0.63 18.73 -30.25
CA THR A 90 0.84 19.88 -29.34
C THR A 90 2.28 20.01 -28.88
N GLY A 91 3.02 18.88 -28.89
CA GLY A 91 4.39 18.80 -28.43
C GLY A 91 5.06 17.49 -28.80
N PHE A 92 6.28 17.30 -28.29
CA PHE A 92 7.09 16.11 -28.52
C PHE A 92 7.60 15.55 -27.20
N ILE A 93 7.71 14.21 -27.13
CA ILE A 93 8.34 13.50 -26.01
C ILE A 93 9.18 12.34 -26.53
N THR A 94 10.26 12.02 -25.82
CA THR A 94 11.12 10.88 -26.10
C THR A 94 11.00 9.84 -25.00
N LEU A 95 10.62 8.60 -25.36
CA LEU A 95 10.65 7.47 -24.43
C LEU A 95 11.99 6.74 -24.57
N ARG A 96 12.60 6.37 -23.44
CA ARG A 96 13.85 5.59 -23.40
C ARG A 96 13.67 4.27 -22.65
N PHE A 97 14.10 3.20 -23.29
CA PHE A 97 14.10 1.86 -22.72
C PHE A 97 15.51 1.28 -22.74
N PHE A 98 16.13 1.15 -21.59
CA PHE A 98 17.47 0.55 -21.43
C PHE A 98 17.43 -0.98 -21.46
N HIS A 99 16.26 -1.56 -21.16
CA HIS A 99 15.96 -2.96 -21.25
C HIS A 99 14.70 -3.12 -22.09
N PHE A 100 14.81 -3.79 -23.21
CA PHE A 100 13.70 -4.01 -24.13
C PHE A 100 13.84 -5.33 -24.91
N SER A 101 12.73 -5.92 -25.32
CA SER A 101 12.66 -7.08 -26.19
C SER A 101 12.47 -6.66 -27.64
N SER A 102 12.77 -7.59 -28.57
CA SER A 102 12.47 -7.36 -29.99
C SER A 102 10.99 -7.14 -30.23
N ALA A 103 10.12 -7.87 -29.52
CA ALA A 103 8.67 -7.66 -29.59
C ALA A 103 8.24 -6.25 -29.15
N GLN A 104 8.89 -5.67 -28.14
CA GLN A 104 8.64 -4.31 -27.70
C GLN A 104 9.08 -3.30 -28.78
N GLN A 105 10.25 -3.52 -29.39
CA GLN A 105 10.75 -2.68 -30.47
C GLN A 105 9.77 -2.65 -31.66
N HIS A 106 9.27 -3.80 -32.09
CA HIS A 106 8.31 -3.90 -33.22
C HIS A 106 6.95 -3.22 -32.88
N ARG A 107 6.50 -3.31 -31.64
CA ARG A 107 5.25 -2.63 -31.23
C ARG A 107 5.34 -1.11 -31.23
N LEU A 108 6.55 -0.57 -31.07
CA LEU A 108 6.81 0.86 -30.99
C LEU A 108 7.38 1.39 -32.30
N GLU A 109 6.92 0.88 -33.44
CA GLU A 109 7.31 1.34 -34.78
C GLU A 109 6.56 2.62 -35.15
N LYS A 110 7.11 3.34 -36.14
CA LYS A 110 6.51 4.58 -36.68
C LYS A 110 5.05 4.36 -37.08
N GLY A 111 4.19 5.28 -36.68
CA GLY A 111 2.74 5.23 -36.93
C GLY A 111 1.93 4.53 -35.84
N ALA A 112 2.58 3.82 -34.89
CA ALA A 112 1.88 3.25 -33.74
C ALA A 112 1.39 4.35 -32.82
N TRP A 113 0.16 4.22 -32.31
CA TRP A 113 -0.35 5.10 -31.28
C TRP A 113 -0.12 4.48 -29.91
N VAL A 114 0.40 5.29 -29.01
CA VAL A 114 0.84 4.87 -27.70
C VAL A 114 0.15 5.72 -26.64
N ARG A 115 -0.45 5.06 -25.66
CA ARG A 115 -0.80 5.67 -24.38
C ARG A 115 0.30 5.34 -23.38
N ALA A 116 0.91 6.36 -22.78
CA ALA A 116 1.99 6.15 -21.84
C ALA A 116 1.79 6.95 -20.55
N PHE A 117 2.21 6.35 -19.44
CA PHE A 117 2.20 6.95 -18.12
C PHE A 117 3.60 6.90 -17.50
N GLY A 118 4.05 8.01 -16.96
CA GLY A 118 5.35 8.11 -16.30
C GLY A 118 5.68 9.53 -15.87
N GLU A 119 6.89 9.72 -15.38
CA GLU A 119 7.44 11.02 -15.02
C GLU A 119 8.14 11.64 -16.24
N ALA A 120 7.68 12.78 -16.67
CA ALA A 120 8.31 13.56 -17.73
C ALA A 120 9.40 14.45 -17.18
N ARG A 121 10.59 14.38 -17.76
CA ARG A 121 11.74 15.20 -17.37
C ARG A 121 12.22 16.05 -18.54
N MET A 122 12.52 17.31 -18.27
CA MET A 122 13.14 18.17 -19.25
C MET A 122 14.65 17.88 -19.29
N VAL A 123 15.15 17.55 -20.46
CA VAL A 123 16.58 17.34 -20.74
C VAL A 123 17.02 18.23 -21.90
N MET A 124 18.33 18.31 -22.21
CA MET A 124 18.85 19.17 -23.29
C MET A 124 18.23 18.92 -24.68
N GLY A 125 17.60 17.75 -24.89
CA GLY A 125 16.91 17.37 -26.14
C GLY A 125 15.38 17.49 -26.11
N GLY A 126 14.79 18.10 -25.07
CA GLY A 126 13.33 18.20 -24.88
C GLY A 126 12.80 17.32 -23.76
N LEU A 127 11.49 17.04 -23.78
CA LEU A 127 10.87 16.14 -22.79
C LEU A 127 11.28 14.69 -23.01
N GLU A 128 11.60 14.02 -21.91
CA GLU A 128 11.99 12.61 -21.91
C GLU A 128 11.26 11.85 -20.79
N MET A 129 10.96 10.58 -21.05
CA MET A 129 10.39 9.67 -20.08
C MET A 129 11.14 8.34 -20.13
N ILE A 130 11.61 7.87 -18.96
CA ILE A 130 12.43 6.66 -18.84
C ILE A 130 11.56 5.50 -18.37
N HIS A 131 11.56 4.39 -19.11
CA HIS A 131 10.79 3.19 -18.78
C HIS A 131 9.33 3.48 -18.37
N PRO A 132 8.55 4.26 -19.15
CA PRO A 132 7.13 4.46 -18.84
C PRO A 132 6.37 3.15 -18.87
N GLU A 133 5.26 3.10 -18.14
CA GLU A 133 4.20 2.15 -18.45
C GLU A 133 3.53 2.59 -19.75
N TYR A 134 3.28 1.67 -20.68
CA TYR A 134 2.64 2.04 -21.94
C TYR A 134 1.79 0.89 -22.50
N GLU A 135 0.86 1.26 -23.33
CA GLU A 135 0.06 0.35 -24.18
C GLU A 135 -0.06 0.91 -25.59
N ILE A 136 -0.19 -0.01 -26.55
CA ILE A 136 -0.52 0.35 -27.93
C ILE A 136 -2.03 0.48 -28.01
N ILE A 137 -2.51 1.56 -28.58
CA ILE A 137 -3.94 1.88 -28.66
C ILE A 137 -4.38 2.08 -30.11
N ASP A 138 -5.68 1.93 -30.33
CA ASP A 138 -6.33 2.41 -31.55
C ASP A 138 -6.73 3.89 -31.32
N PRO A 139 -6.21 4.85 -32.11
CA PRO A 139 -6.54 6.27 -31.94
C PRO A 139 -8.02 6.59 -32.18
N GLN A 140 -8.76 5.71 -32.88
CA GLN A 140 -10.18 5.87 -33.14
C GLN A 140 -11.06 5.29 -32.02
N ALA A 141 -10.51 4.44 -31.17
CA ALA A 141 -11.23 3.89 -30.02
C ALA A 141 -11.40 4.97 -28.94
N PRO A 142 -12.55 4.98 -28.23
CA PRO A 142 -12.71 5.89 -27.10
C PRO A 142 -11.58 5.66 -26.10
N PRO A 143 -11.02 6.73 -25.49
CA PRO A 143 -9.96 6.59 -24.53
C PRO A 143 -10.46 5.77 -23.33
N GLY A 144 -9.97 4.53 -23.17
CA GLY A 144 -10.21 3.70 -21.99
C GLY A 144 -9.42 4.28 -20.82
N LEU A 145 -9.90 5.41 -20.28
CA LEU A 145 -9.30 6.03 -19.10
C LEU A 145 -9.76 5.30 -17.85
N ASP A 146 -8.92 5.28 -16.85
CA ASP A 146 -9.30 4.74 -15.55
C ASP A 146 -10.44 5.60 -14.96
N HIS A 147 -11.49 4.95 -14.46
CA HIS A 147 -12.59 5.64 -13.77
C HIS A 147 -12.23 6.07 -12.35
N TYR A 148 -11.15 5.49 -11.82
CA TYR A 148 -10.65 5.70 -10.48
C TYR A 148 -9.17 6.05 -10.53
N LEU A 149 -8.69 6.67 -9.46
CA LEU A 149 -7.26 6.92 -9.32
C LEU A 149 -6.52 5.58 -9.18
N THR A 150 -5.42 5.45 -9.93
CA THR A 150 -4.68 4.19 -10.05
C THR A 150 -3.81 3.94 -8.82
N PRO A 151 -4.02 2.85 -8.07
CA PRO A 151 -3.21 2.54 -6.89
C PRO A 151 -1.81 2.08 -7.25
N VAL A 152 -0.83 2.47 -6.43
CA VAL A 152 0.55 1.99 -6.45
C VAL A 152 0.82 1.20 -5.18
N TYR A 153 1.09 -0.08 -5.33
CA TYR A 153 1.30 -1.01 -4.22
C TYR A 153 2.77 -1.12 -3.80
N PRO A 154 3.06 -1.44 -2.53
CA PRO A 154 4.39 -1.93 -2.16
C PRO A 154 4.75 -3.14 -3.01
N SER A 155 5.99 -3.19 -3.51
CA SER A 155 6.44 -4.30 -4.36
C SER A 155 7.87 -4.72 -4.03
N THR A 156 8.26 -5.88 -4.51
CA THR A 156 9.62 -6.40 -4.44
C THR A 156 10.20 -6.56 -5.84
N ASP A 157 11.49 -6.86 -5.93
CA ASP A 157 12.19 -7.01 -7.20
C ASP A 157 11.48 -8.00 -8.14
N GLY A 158 11.30 -7.56 -9.38
CA GLY A 158 10.63 -8.31 -10.44
C GLY A 158 9.09 -8.48 -10.25
N LEU A 159 8.46 -7.82 -9.28
CA LEU A 159 7.01 -7.78 -9.12
C LEU A 159 6.45 -6.47 -9.68
N HIS A 160 5.82 -6.53 -10.84
CA HIS A 160 5.34 -5.36 -11.57
C HIS A 160 3.98 -4.87 -11.07
N GLN A 161 3.78 -3.55 -11.03
CA GLN A 161 2.53 -2.90 -10.62
C GLN A 161 1.31 -3.38 -11.42
N LEU A 162 1.48 -3.60 -12.73
CA LEU A 162 0.42 -4.15 -13.58
C LEU A 162 -0.08 -5.53 -13.10
N SER A 163 0.82 -6.39 -12.64
CA SER A 163 0.45 -7.71 -12.11
C SER A 163 -0.30 -7.58 -10.78
N LEU A 164 0.19 -6.73 -9.89
CA LEU A 164 -0.48 -6.45 -8.60
C LEU A 164 -1.89 -5.88 -8.80
N ARG A 165 -2.04 -4.90 -9.69
CA ARG A 165 -3.35 -4.31 -10.01
C ARG A 165 -4.32 -5.33 -10.61
N LYS A 166 -3.86 -6.19 -11.53
CA LYS A 166 -4.71 -7.25 -12.11
C LYS A 166 -5.20 -8.26 -11.07
N ILE A 167 -4.32 -8.65 -10.14
CA ILE A 167 -4.68 -9.55 -9.03
C ILE A 167 -5.67 -8.84 -8.10
N MET A 168 -5.40 -7.60 -7.74
CA MET A 168 -6.26 -6.84 -6.85
C MET A 168 -7.64 -6.60 -7.45
N GLN A 169 -7.73 -6.31 -8.75
CA GLN A 169 -9.02 -6.14 -9.40
C GLN A 169 -9.90 -7.40 -9.29
N GLN A 170 -9.34 -8.60 -9.50
CA GLN A 170 -10.07 -9.84 -9.31
C GLN A 170 -10.59 -9.99 -7.86
N LEU A 171 -9.75 -9.59 -6.90
CA LEU A 171 -10.12 -9.65 -5.47
C LEU A 171 -11.19 -8.64 -5.11
N ILE A 172 -11.13 -7.42 -5.66
CA ILE A 172 -12.16 -6.39 -5.46
C ILE A 172 -13.49 -6.84 -6.07
N ASP A 173 -13.48 -7.50 -7.22
CA ASP A 173 -14.70 -8.03 -7.84
C ASP A 173 -15.29 -9.17 -6.99
N GLN A 174 -14.46 -10.08 -6.44
CA GLN A 174 -14.90 -11.08 -5.47
C GLN A 174 -15.44 -10.44 -4.18
N LEU A 175 -14.75 -9.42 -3.68
CA LEU A 175 -15.14 -8.69 -2.47
C LEU A 175 -16.50 -8.01 -2.62
N ARG A 176 -16.80 -7.43 -3.78
CA ARG A 176 -18.12 -6.86 -4.09
C ARG A 176 -19.24 -7.89 -4.10
N GLN A 177 -18.94 -9.11 -4.55
CA GLN A 177 -19.93 -10.18 -4.65
C GLN A 177 -20.18 -10.90 -3.33
N GLN A 178 -19.15 -11.16 -2.55
CA GLN A 178 -19.20 -12.05 -1.39
C GLN A 178 -19.04 -11.33 -0.05
N GLY A 179 -18.47 -10.11 -0.05
CA GLY A 179 -18.13 -9.39 1.16
C GLY A 179 -17.04 -10.07 1.99
N LEU A 180 -16.71 -9.46 3.10
CA LEU A 180 -15.93 -10.06 4.19
C LEU A 180 -16.74 -10.05 5.48
N PRO A 181 -16.55 -11.05 6.35
CA PRO A 181 -17.15 -11.02 7.68
C PRO A 181 -16.73 -9.78 8.46
N GLU A 182 -17.71 -9.05 9.00
CA GLU A 182 -17.47 -7.89 9.82
C GLU A 182 -16.97 -8.31 11.21
N THR A 183 -15.94 -7.63 11.71
CA THR A 183 -15.33 -7.90 13.02
C THR A 183 -15.78 -6.91 14.08
N MET A 184 -16.24 -5.73 13.68
CA MET A 184 -16.72 -4.68 14.57
C MET A 184 -18.25 -4.69 14.66
N PRO A 185 -18.84 -4.38 15.84
CA PRO A 185 -20.30 -4.31 15.96
C PRO A 185 -20.90 -3.28 15.00
N GLN A 186 -21.92 -3.66 14.24
CA GLN A 186 -22.57 -2.82 13.24
C GLN A 186 -23.08 -1.49 13.83
N THR A 187 -23.71 -1.55 15.00
CA THR A 187 -24.21 -0.36 15.72
C THR A 187 -23.12 0.61 16.07
N TRP A 188 -21.94 0.11 16.41
CA TRP A 188 -20.78 0.92 16.73
C TRP A 188 -20.22 1.61 15.49
N LEU A 189 -20.12 0.90 14.35
CA LEU A 189 -19.67 1.47 13.08
C LEU A 189 -20.60 2.63 12.65
N GLU A 190 -21.91 2.44 12.73
CA GLU A 190 -22.91 3.46 12.39
C GLU A 190 -22.81 4.69 13.28
N GLN A 191 -22.69 4.52 14.60
CA GLN A 191 -22.54 5.61 15.55
C GLN A 191 -21.31 6.48 15.32
N HIS A 192 -20.22 5.89 14.80
CA HIS A 192 -18.95 6.59 14.58
C HIS A 192 -18.72 6.97 13.11
N GLY A 193 -19.66 6.69 12.22
CA GLY A 193 -19.56 7.01 10.79
C GLY A 193 -18.48 6.20 10.07
N PHE A 194 -18.18 4.98 10.52
CA PHE A 194 -17.24 4.10 9.85
C PHE A 194 -17.92 3.18 8.83
N PRO A 195 -17.32 2.97 7.65
CA PRO A 195 -17.84 2.01 6.67
C PRO A 195 -17.61 0.56 7.15
N SER A 196 -18.31 -0.39 6.51
CA SER A 196 -18.02 -1.82 6.66
C SER A 196 -16.59 -2.15 6.23
N VAL A 197 -16.07 -3.33 6.66
CA VAL A 197 -14.73 -3.81 6.21
C VAL A 197 -14.67 -3.93 4.69
N THR A 198 -15.75 -4.39 4.08
CA THR A 198 -15.89 -4.53 2.62
C THR A 198 -15.81 -3.17 1.93
N ASP A 199 -16.62 -2.21 2.34
CA ASP A 199 -16.66 -0.87 1.72
C ASP A 199 -15.36 -0.10 1.95
N ALA A 200 -14.77 -0.25 3.13
CA ALA A 200 -13.48 0.36 3.46
C ALA A 200 -12.37 -0.13 2.53
N LEU A 201 -12.26 -1.45 2.31
CA LEU A 201 -11.25 -2.02 1.41
C LEU A 201 -11.50 -1.61 -0.04
N ILE A 202 -12.75 -1.66 -0.51
CA ILE A 202 -13.09 -1.21 -1.88
C ILE A 202 -12.67 0.26 -2.08
N THR A 203 -12.98 1.12 -1.13
CA THR A 203 -12.62 2.55 -1.20
C THR A 203 -11.12 2.77 -1.20
N LEU A 204 -10.37 2.07 -0.34
CA LEU A 204 -8.92 2.21 -0.27
C LEU A 204 -8.19 1.67 -1.50
N HIS A 205 -8.75 0.69 -2.20
CA HIS A 205 -8.16 0.21 -3.46
C HIS A 205 -8.62 1.02 -4.68
N ASN A 206 -9.83 1.57 -4.65
CA ASN A 206 -10.44 2.30 -5.76
C ASN A 206 -11.05 3.63 -5.26
N PRO A 207 -10.25 4.61 -4.82
CA PRO A 207 -10.76 5.92 -4.40
C PRO A 207 -11.46 6.61 -5.58
N ARG A 208 -12.59 7.26 -5.29
CA ARG A 208 -13.48 7.81 -6.33
C ARG A 208 -12.90 9.06 -6.98
N ASP A 209 -12.25 9.90 -6.18
CA ASP A 209 -11.79 11.20 -6.62
C ASP A 209 -10.52 11.67 -5.87
N GLN A 210 -10.05 12.85 -6.23
CA GLN A 210 -8.90 13.52 -5.61
C GLN A 210 -9.14 13.86 -4.13
N GLN A 211 -10.39 14.10 -3.73
CA GLN A 211 -10.74 14.42 -2.34
C GLN A 211 -10.54 13.19 -1.45
N ASP A 212 -11.01 12.02 -1.88
CA ASP A 212 -10.76 10.75 -1.19
C ASP A 212 -9.26 10.53 -0.99
N VAL A 213 -8.46 10.73 -2.04
CA VAL A 213 -6.99 10.57 -1.95
C VAL A 213 -6.35 11.54 -0.98
N GLN A 214 -6.76 12.81 -0.98
CA GLN A 214 -6.25 13.79 -0.02
C GLN A 214 -6.59 13.40 1.43
N LEU A 215 -7.80 12.92 1.67
CA LEU A 215 -8.19 12.43 2.99
C LEU A 215 -7.38 11.22 3.42
N ILE A 216 -7.12 10.27 2.49
CA ILE A 216 -6.28 9.08 2.75
C ILE A 216 -4.84 9.50 3.04
N GLN A 217 -4.25 10.39 2.24
CA GLN A 217 -2.89 10.88 2.44
C GLN A 217 -2.72 11.60 3.79
N ASN A 218 -3.73 12.37 4.19
CA ASN A 218 -3.78 13.07 5.46
C ASN A 218 -4.19 12.18 6.65
N ARG A 219 -4.42 10.88 6.44
CA ARG A 219 -4.90 9.92 7.44
C ARG A 219 -6.21 10.34 8.11
N ARG A 220 -7.12 10.94 7.33
CA ARG A 220 -8.43 11.43 7.79
C ARG A 220 -9.60 10.71 7.15
N HIS A 221 -9.35 9.80 6.20
CA HIS A 221 -10.42 9.08 5.52
C HIS A 221 -11.07 8.05 6.46
N PRO A 222 -12.42 8.01 6.59
CA PRO A 222 -13.12 7.08 7.48
C PRO A 222 -12.75 5.61 7.24
N ALA A 223 -12.58 5.20 5.98
CA ALA A 223 -12.16 3.85 5.62
C ALA A 223 -10.77 3.47 6.20
N GLN A 224 -9.85 4.40 6.26
CA GLN A 224 -8.52 4.19 6.83
C GLN A 224 -8.58 4.21 8.36
N ASN A 225 -9.30 5.19 8.91
CA ASN A 225 -9.45 5.36 10.37
C ASN A 225 -10.12 4.14 11.01
N ARG A 226 -11.08 3.51 10.32
CA ARG A 226 -11.68 2.27 10.75
C ARG A 226 -10.63 1.20 11.05
N PHE A 227 -9.68 0.97 10.14
CA PHE A 227 -8.63 -0.04 10.35
C PHE A 227 -7.66 0.35 11.47
N ILE A 228 -7.34 1.64 11.60
CA ILE A 228 -6.50 2.12 12.70
C ILE A 228 -7.18 1.84 14.05
N VAL A 229 -8.47 2.14 14.18
CA VAL A 229 -9.22 1.89 15.41
C VAL A 229 -9.36 0.40 15.68
N GLU A 230 -9.65 -0.42 14.65
CA GLU A 230 -9.73 -1.88 14.79
C GLU A 230 -8.41 -2.47 15.30
N GLU A 231 -7.26 -2.06 14.73
CA GLU A 231 -5.94 -2.52 15.15
C GLU A 231 -5.62 -2.11 16.60
N LEU A 232 -5.85 -0.85 16.95
CA LEU A 232 -5.65 -0.36 18.31
C LEU A 232 -6.56 -1.08 19.34
N THR A 233 -7.80 -1.35 18.96
CA THR A 233 -8.75 -2.09 19.79
C THR A 233 -8.30 -3.53 19.99
N ALA A 234 -7.91 -4.22 18.91
CA ALA A 234 -7.39 -5.59 18.99
C ALA A 234 -6.13 -5.67 19.85
N HIS A 235 -5.21 -4.72 19.71
CA HIS A 235 -4.02 -4.63 20.52
C HIS A 235 -4.38 -4.41 22.02
N ARG A 236 -5.30 -3.50 22.32
CA ARG A 236 -5.77 -3.25 23.69
C ARG A 236 -6.42 -4.48 24.31
N ILE A 237 -7.29 -5.16 23.59
CA ILE A 237 -7.91 -6.41 24.03
C ILE A 237 -6.84 -7.45 24.36
N SER A 238 -5.84 -7.62 23.51
CA SER A 238 -4.74 -8.58 23.73
C SER A 238 -3.96 -8.28 25.01
N LEU A 239 -3.69 -7.01 25.28
CA LEU A 239 -3.04 -6.59 26.52
C LEU A 239 -3.90 -6.86 27.76
N LEU A 240 -5.21 -6.57 27.68
CA LEU A 240 -6.14 -6.84 28.78
C LEU A 240 -6.26 -8.33 29.08
N GLN A 241 -6.35 -9.19 28.03
CA GLN A 241 -6.37 -10.64 28.18
C GLN A 241 -5.09 -11.15 28.85
N ARG A 242 -3.92 -10.65 28.41
CA ARG A 242 -2.64 -11.02 29.01
C ARG A 242 -2.56 -10.59 30.48
N ARG A 243 -3.01 -9.38 30.79
CA ARG A 243 -3.09 -8.88 32.17
C ARG A 243 -3.99 -9.75 33.05
N GLN A 244 -5.16 -10.15 32.52
CA GLN A 244 -6.08 -11.05 33.22
C GLN A 244 -5.45 -12.42 33.48
N GLN A 245 -4.75 -12.98 32.51
CA GLN A 245 -4.02 -14.26 32.67
C GLN A 245 -2.94 -14.17 33.75
N ILE A 246 -2.19 -13.06 33.79
CA ILE A 246 -1.16 -12.83 34.82
C ILE A 246 -1.81 -12.72 36.20
N ARG A 247 -2.92 -11.98 36.33
CA ARG A 247 -3.66 -11.84 37.61
C ARG A 247 -4.25 -13.15 38.14
N GLN A 248 -4.55 -14.10 37.24
CA GLN A 248 -5.03 -15.44 37.62
C GLN A 248 -3.91 -16.34 38.15
N ARG A 249 -2.65 -16.00 37.92
CA ARG A 249 -1.52 -16.71 38.49
C ARG A 249 -1.41 -16.32 39.98
N ARG A 250 -1.73 -17.28 40.87
CA ARG A 250 -1.50 -17.06 42.30
C ARG A 250 -0.01 -16.90 42.53
N SER A 251 0.39 -15.72 43.02
CA SER A 251 1.71 -15.55 43.60
C SER A 251 1.80 -16.32 44.91
N PRO A 252 2.92 -16.97 45.25
CA PRO A 252 3.09 -17.49 46.58
C PRO A 252 3.00 -16.31 47.56
N GLN A 253 2.18 -16.46 48.62
CA GLN A 253 2.16 -15.49 49.70
C GLN A 253 3.53 -15.50 50.36
N ILE A 254 4.23 -14.39 50.22
CA ILE A 254 5.47 -14.15 50.95
C ILE A 254 5.10 -13.41 52.21
N GLU A 255 5.12 -14.08 53.37
CA GLU A 255 5.03 -13.42 54.65
C GLU A 255 6.30 -12.57 54.82
N VAL A 256 6.16 -11.28 54.71
CA VAL A 256 7.25 -10.35 55.01
C VAL A 256 7.31 -10.20 56.53
N ALA A 257 8.43 -10.62 57.13
CA ALA A 257 8.67 -10.41 58.54
C ALA A 257 8.71 -8.88 58.81
N GLN A 258 7.84 -8.38 59.67
CA GLN A 258 7.71 -6.96 59.99
C GLN A 258 9.05 -6.32 60.38
N ASP A 259 9.88 -7.07 61.10
CA ASP A 259 11.22 -6.67 61.53
C ASP A 259 12.18 -6.40 60.36
N LEU A 260 12.03 -7.08 59.24
CA LEU A 260 12.81 -6.83 58.02
C LEU A 260 12.38 -5.55 57.34
N GLN A 261 11.08 -5.26 57.33
CA GLN A 261 10.52 -4.04 56.76
C GLN A 261 10.97 -2.82 57.57
N ASP A 262 10.86 -2.89 58.91
CA ASP A 262 11.29 -1.82 59.83
C ASP A 262 12.80 -1.55 59.71
N ARG A 263 13.60 -2.59 59.55
CA ARG A 263 15.05 -2.46 59.34
C ARG A 263 15.36 -1.82 57.99
N LEU A 264 14.67 -2.21 56.91
CA LEU A 264 14.85 -1.60 55.62
C LEU A 264 14.49 -0.10 55.65
N LEU A 265 13.36 0.24 56.25
CA LEU A 265 12.94 1.63 56.39
C LEU A 265 13.93 2.47 57.25
N SER A 266 14.49 1.89 58.29
CA SER A 266 15.51 2.57 59.12
C SER A 266 16.89 2.74 58.43
N MET A 267 17.14 2.03 57.33
CA MET A 267 18.37 2.14 56.55
C MET A 267 18.24 3.15 55.38
N LEU A 268 17.03 3.68 55.11
CA LEU A 268 16.86 4.69 54.07
C LEU A 268 17.36 6.05 54.59
N GLU A 269 18.17 6.75 53.79
CA GLU A 269 18.69 8.09 54.10
C GLU A 269 17.67 9.22 53.76
N PHE A 270 16.43 8.85 53.38
CA PHE A 270 15.36 9.79 53.04
C PHE A 270 14.01 9.28 53.55
N ASP A 271 13.09 10.20 53.78
CA ASP A 271 11.72 9.88 54.15
C ASP A 271 10.90 9.45 52.93
N LEU A 272 10.09 8.39 53.10
CA LEU A 272 9.18 7.95 52.07
C LEU A 272 8.02 8.95 51.88
N THR A 273 7.60 9.16 50.64
CA THR A 273 6.38 9.95 50.35
C THR A 273 5.14 9.26 50.89
N GLU A 274 4.08 10.05 51.19
CA GLU A 274 2.81 9.52 51.72
C GLU A 274 2.26 8.37 50.85
N GLU A 275 2.33 8.50 49.50
CA GLU A 275 1.89 7.49 48.57
C GLU A 275 2.66 6.16 48.67
N LEU A 276 3.96 6.21 48.97
CA LEU A 276 4.80 5.03 49.20
C LEU A 276 4.55 4.41 50.56
N GLN A 277 4.26 5.23 51.59
CA GLN A 277 3.89 4.77 52.92
C GLN A 277 2.52 4.06 52.92
N GLU A 278 1.53 4.63 52.21
CA GLU A 278 0.22 3.99 52.01
C GLU A 278 0.34 2.68 51.21
N GLY A 279 1.21 2.62 50.19
CA GLY A 279 1.48 1.43 49.43
C GLY A 279 2.11 0.29 50.23
N LEU A 280 2.94 0.63 51.24
CA LEU A 280 3.56 -0.34 52.16
C LEU A 280 2.61 -0.79 53.28
N ALA A 281 1.63 0.02 53.63
CA ALA A 281 0.61 -0.28 54.64
C ALA A 281 -0.53 -1.19 54.12
N LEU A 282 -0.71 -1.29 52.83
CA LEU A 282 -1.67 -2.22 52.21
C LEU A 282 -1.16 -3.65 52.38
N GLU A 283 -1.80 -4.40 53.24
CA GLU A 283 -1.53 -5.83 53.46
C GLU A 283 -1.60 -6.61 52.14
N GLY A 284 -0.46 -7.03 51.68
CA GLY A 284 -0.29 -7.84 50.47
C GLY A 284 0.26 -7.05 49.30
N TRP A 285 1.42 -7.44 48.87
CA TRP A 285 2.13 -6.96 47.66
C TRP A 285 1.35 -7.20 46.37
N GLU A 286 0.14 -6.64 46.25
CA GLU A 286 -0.61 -6.61 45.01
C GLU A 286 0.00 -5.66 43.95
N PHE A 287 0.91 -4.79 44.38
CA PHE A 287 1.47 -3.71 43.57
C PHE A 287 2.57 -4.15 42.58
N LEU A 288 3.16 -5.34 42.69
CA LEU A 288 4.16 -5.84 41.76
C LEU A 288 3.55 -6.68 40.63
N ALA A 289 2.24 -6.76 40.49
CA ALA A 289 1.52 -7.44 39.42
C ALA A 289 0.69 -6.49 38.53
N ALA A 290 0.95 -5.20 38.59
CA ALA A 290 0.24 -4.20 37.79
C ALA A 290 0.98 -3.84 36.49
#